data_928c259573f32496f7f6213e84d2cb60
#
_entry.id   928c259573f32496f7f6213e84d2cb60
#
_cell.length_a   1.000
_cell.length_b   1.000
_cell.length_c   1.000
_cell.angle_alpha   90.00
_cell.angle_beta   90.00
_cell.angle_gamma   90.00
#
_symmetry.space_group_name_H-M   'P 1'
#
loop_
_entity.id
_entity.type
_entity.pdbx_description
1 polymer ?
#
loop_
_entity_poly.entity_id
_entity_poly.type
_entity_poly.pdbx_seq_one_letter_code
_entity_poly.pdbx_strand_id
1 'polypeptide(L)'
;MGIASLIDEYDGEVSIIGTPAEEGGAGKVILLERGAFDETDYALMMHPSGGGSNLVGRGGRAATRIRVSFHGKAAHSSSPSNGINALSAAIHVFNQIDLMRSTFQVQDNINGIILEGGTAANVIPELAKCEFSLRAETMLRIKELIRFVTSCIEHAEALTGAKAEVSVEPIYAERYPNKPMCQAFKNNMESLGIQMTWAEPGKLYGSSDIGNVSIKIPAIHDYLSITDDKTIQSHSKEYTKAAATPQADEICLKGAKGLAMTALDILESSEFRSEINAYHDAQVPKEYR
;
A
#
# COMPACT_ATOMS: atom_id res chain seq x y z
N MET A 1 -20.47 17.15 5.25
CA MET A 1 -21.44 18.20 5.62
C MET A 1 -21.33 19.45 4.74
N GLY A 2 -20.15 19.99 4.45
CA GLY A 2 -20.03 21.22 3.64
C GLY A 2 -20.65 21.12 2.25
N ILE A 3 -20.45 20.02 1.52
CA ILE A 3 -21.01 19.82 0.19
C ILE A 3 -22.51 19.49 0.22
N ALA A 4 -23.01 18.88 1.31
CA ALA A 4 -24.41 18.45 1.41
C ALA A 4 -25.45 19.58 1.30
N SER A 5 -25.06 20.82 1.58
CA SER A 5 -25.94 21.99 1.44
C SER A 5 -25.99 22.54 0.00
N LEU A 6 -25.12 22.08 -0.87
CA LEU A 6 -24.97 22.56 -2.25
C LEU A 6 -25.25 21.49 -3.30
N ILE A 7 -25.24 20.20 -2.91
CA ILE A 7 -25.26 19.09 -3.86
C ILE A 7 -26.55 19.06 -4.70
N ASP A 8 -27.66 19.54 -4.16
CA ASP A 8 -28.96 19.61 -4.88
C ASP A 8 -28.92 20.63 -6.05
N GLU A 9 -27.91 21.48 -6.12
CA GLU A 9 -27.71 22.43 -7.22
C GLU A 9 -26.97 21.82 -8.41
N TYR A 10 -26.44 20.59 -8.26
CA TYR A 10 -25.59 19.93 -9.24
C TYR A 10 -26.19 18.60 -9.71
N ASP A 11 -25.94 18.25 -10.96
CA ASP A 11 -26.26 16.93 -11.52
C ASP A 11 -25.14 15.93 -11.20
N GLY A 12 -25.26 15.25 -10.07
CA GLY A 12 -24.29 14.27 -9.61
C GLY A 12 -24.51 13.84 -8.16
N GLU A 13 -23.74 12.88 -7.72
CA GLU A 13 -23.78 12.32 -6.37
C GLU A 13 -22.42 12.39 -5.69
N VAL A 14 -22.40 12.63 -4.40
CA VAL A 14 -21.20 12.53 -3.57
C VAL A 14 -21.40 11.51 -2.46
N SER A 15 -20.72 10.40 -2.57
CA SER A 15 -20.76 9.30 -1.60
C SER A 15 -19.56 9.32 -0.67
N ILE A 16 -19.74 8.97 0.60
CA ILE A 16 -18.68 8.74 1.57
C ILE A 16 -18.52 7.25 1.79
N ILE A 17 -17.41 6.68 1.29
CA ILE A 17 -17.11 5.26 1.40
C ILE A 17 -16.11 5.06 2.57
N GLY A 18 -16.57 4.37 3.62
CA GLY A 18 -15.70 3.96 4.73
C GLY A 18 -14.74 2.84 4.29
N THR A 19 -13.44 3.06 4.40
CA THR A 19 -12.41 2.12 3.92
C THR A 19 -11.49 1.67 5.04
N PRO A 20 -11.91 0.70 5.89
CA PRO A 20 -11.12 0.20 7.00
C PRO A 20 -9.93 -0.65 6.55
N ALA A 21 -9.01 -0.96 7.49
CA ALA A 21 -7.91 -1.92 7.33
C ALA A 21 -6.88 -1.55 6.24
N GLU A 22 -6.55 -0.28 6.07
CA GLU A 22 -5.48 0.15 5.14
C GLU A 22 -4.10 -0.35 5.62
N GLU A 23 -3.82 -0.35 6.94
CA GLU A 23 -2.52 -0.63 7.54
C GLU A 23 -2.11 -2.12 7.55
N GLY A 24 -2.81 -2.98 6.85
CA GLY A 24 -2.44 -4.40 6.77
C GLY A 24 -3.54 -5.36 6.31
N GLY A 25 -4.74 -4.87 6.03
CA GLY A 25 -5.85 -5.71 5.59
C GLY A 25 -6.30 -5.46 4.16
N ALA A 26 -5.69 -4.48 3.46
CA ALA A 26 -6.04 -4.11 2.09
C ALA A 26 -7.55 -3.89 1.88
N GLY A 27 -8.19 -3.15 2.80
CA GLY A 27 -9.65 -3.01 2.81
C GLY A 27 -10.22 -2.46 1.52
N LYS A 28 -9.52 -1.52 0.85
CA LYS A 28 -9.96 -0.99 -0.44
C LYS A 28 -9.89 -2.02 -1.56
N VAL A 29 -8.93 -2.97 -1.51
CA VAL A 29 -8.90 -4.08 -2.48
C VAL A 29 -10.14 -4.94 -2.34
N ILE A 30 -10.50 -5.31 -1.11
CA ILE A 30 -11.69 -6.12 -0.81
C ILE A 30 -12.98 -5.37 -1.20
N LEU A 31 -13.03 -4.06 -0.96
CA LEU A 31 -14.17 -3.22 -1.33
C LEU A 31 -14.32 -3.11 -2.85
N LEU A 32 -13.21 -2.96 -3.60
CA LEU A 32 -13.21 -2.99 -5.06
C LEU A 32 -13.75 -4.32 -5.60
N GLU A 33 -13.28 -5.45 -5.06
CA GLU A 33 -13.73 -6.79 -5.46
C GLU A 33 -15.23 -7.02 -5.15
N ARG A 34 -15.79 -6.28 -4.19
CA ARG A 34 -17.20 -6.35 -3.81
C ARG A 34 -18.08 -5.30 -4.48
N GLY A 35 -17.54 -4.51 -5.39
CA GLY A 35 -18.29 -3.53 -6.18
C GLY A 35 -18.60 -2.21 -5.45
N ALA A 36 -17.94 -1.93 -4.31
CA ALA A 36 -18.20 -0.69 -3.57
C ALA A 36 -17.84 0.61 -4.33
N PHE A 37 -17.11 0.47 -5.44
CA PHE A 37 -16.69 1.58 -6.30
C PHE A 37 -17.29 1.51 -7.70
N ASP A 38 -18.23 0.59 -7.99
CA ASP A 38 -18.72 0.36 -9.35
C ASP A 38 -19.50 1.56 -9.93
N GLU A 39 -20.13 2.35 -9.06
CA GLU A 39 -20.86 3.57 -9.45
C GLU A 39 -20.05 4.86 -9.14
N THR A 40 -18.73 4.73 -8.95
CA THR A 40 -17.86 5.86 -8.59
C THR A 40 -16.99 6.24 -9.79
N ASP A 41 -17.11 7.49 -10.26
CA ASP A 41 -16.28 8.01 -11.36
C ASP A 41 -14.96 8.59 -10.88
N TYR A 42 -14.90 9.18 -9.69
CA TYR A 42 -13.72 9.86 -9.14
C TYR A 42 -13.58 9.58 -7.64
N ALA A 43 -12.34 9.39 -7.16
CA ALA A 43 -12.08 9.17 -5.74
C ALA A 43 -11.18 10.27 -5.16
N LEU A 44 -11.60 10.83 -4.03
CA LEU A 44 -10.88 11.89 -3.33
C LEU A 44 -10.53 11.43 -1.93
N MET A 45 -9.26 11.43 -1.57
CA MET A 45 -8.79 11.09 -0.23
C MET A 45 -7.63 12.00 0.20
N MET A 46 -7.58 12.33 1.47
CA MET A 46 -6.50 13.07 2.12
C MET A 46 -5.92 12.22 3.24
N HIS A 47 -4.60 12.28 3.42
CA HIS A 47 -3.88 11.57 4.47
C HIS A 47 -3.21 12.57 5.43
N PRO A 48 -3.43 12.46 6.75
CA PRO A 48 -2.68 13.24 7.71
C PRO A 48 -1.21 12.78 7.72
N SER A 49 -0.27 13.72 7.81
CA SER A 49 1.17 13.41 7.83
C SER A 49 1.89 14.17 8.94
N GLY A 50 3.08 13.70 9.28
CA GLY A 50 4.05 14.42 10.11
C GLY A 50 5.07 15.19 9.25
N GLY A 51 6.08 15.75 9.90
CA GLY A 51 7.24 16.34 9.20
C GLY A 51 7.02 17.70 8.53
N GLY A 52 5.88 18.36 8.73
CA GLY A 52 5.61 19.74 8.28
C GLY A 52 5.49 19.91 6.77
N SER A 53 5.23 18.85 6.00
CA SER A 53 5.12 18.91 4.54
C SER A 53 3.70 18.58 4.06
N ASN A 54 3.10 19.52 3.30
CA ASN A 54 1.84 19.32 2.60
C ASN A 54 2.15 18.97 1.13
N LEU A 55 1.76 17.77 0.70
CA LEU A 55 2.17 17.23 -0.60
C LEU A 55 0.98 16.82 -1.44
N VAL A 56 1.01 17.18 -2.72
CA VAL A 56 0.11 16.66 -3.76
C VAL A 56 0.86 15.75 -4.73
N GLY A 57 0.12 14.85 -5.37
CA GLY A 57 0.64 14.00 -6.44
C GLY A 57 1.67 12.98 -5.97
N ARG A 58 1.58 12.50 -4.74
CA ARG A 58 2.49 11.52 -4.18
C ARG A 58 2.21 10.14 -4.75
N GLY A 59 3.14 9.59 -5.53
CA GLY A 59 3.13 8.21 -5.98
C GLY A 59 3.31 7.19 -4.84
N GLY A 60 3.38 5.93 -5.18
CA GLY A 60 3.65 4.84 -4.24
C GLY A 60 4.06 3.59 -4.98
N ARG A 61 4.72 2.66 -4.29
CA ARG A 61 5.14 1.37 -4.84
C ARG A 61 4.11 0.30 -4.56
N ALA A 62 4.10 -0.75 -5.40
CA ALA A 62 3.40 -1.97 -5.09
C ALA A 62 4.05 -2.73 -3.92
N ALA A 63 3.22 -3.40 -3.12
CA ALA A 63 3.69 -4.20 -1.98
C ALA A 63 2.76 -5.37 -1.68
N THR A 64 3.33 -6.44 -1.11
CA THR A 64 2.59 -7.55 -0.51
C THR A 64 3.44 -8.25 0.54
N ARG A 65 2.85 -9.24 1.23
CA ARG A 65 3.55 -10.16 2.12
C ARG A 65 3.26 -11.59 1.75
N ILE A 66 4.27 -12.44 1.97
CA ILE A 66 4.15 -13.90 1.88
C ILE A 66 4.47 -14.46 3.25
N ARG A 67 3.57 -15.27 3.79
CA ARG A 67 3.85 -16.10 4.95
C ARG A 67 3.96 -17.55 4.52
N VAL A 68 4.93 -18.24 5.08
CA VAL A 68 5.13 -19.67 4.83
C VAL A 68 5.36 -20.40 6.15
N SER A 69 4.66 -21.52 6.32
CA SER A 69 4.89 -22.48 7.39
C SER A 69 5.42 -23.77 6.80
N PHE A 70 6.65 -24.13 7.14
CA PHE A 70 7.23 -25.43 6.77
C PHE A 70 6.94 -26.46 7.84
N HIS A 71 6.36 -27.58 7.43
CA HIS A 71 6.03 -28.72 8.27
C HIS A 71 6.99 -29.88 7.95
N GLY A 72 7.73 -30.29 8.95
CA GLY A 72 8.69 -31.39 8.91
C GLY A 72 8.30 -32.51 9.87
N LYS A 73 9.31 -33.12 10.50
CA LYS A 73 9.15 -34.19 11.48
C LYS A 73 10.21 -34.08 12.57
N ALA A 74 9.79 -33.99 13.83
CA ALA A 74 10.71 -33.96 14.94
C ALA A 74 11.48 -35.29 15.10
N ALA A 75 12.74 -35.17 15.49
CA ALA A 75 13.59 -36.29 15.87
C ALA A 75 14.72 -35.79 16.79
N HIS A 76 15.34 -36.66 17.52
CA HIS A 76 16.56 -36.36 18.26
C HIS A 76 17.72 -36.09 17.30
N SER A 77 18.52 -35.05 17.52
CA SER A 77 19.59 -34.64 16.61
C SER A 77 20.69 -35.71 16.39
N SER A 78 20.80 -36.70 17.29
CA SER A 78 21.69 -37.86 17.10
C SER A 78 21.18 -38.91 16.11
N SER A 79 19.91 -38.81 15.67
CA SER A 79 19.28 -39.72 14.73
C SER A 79 18.55 -38.93 13.63
N PRO A 80 19.27 -38.12 12.83
CA PRO A 80 18.68 -37.16 11.90
C PRO A 80 17.86 -37.80 10.79
N SER A 81 18.16 -39.05 10.43
CA SER A 81 17.41 -39.82 9.40
C SER A 81 15.95 -40.10 9.78
N ASN A 82 15.59 -39.97 11.06
CA ASN A 82 14.23 -40.16 11.56
C ASN A 82 13.38 -38.89 11.48
N GLY A 83 13.98 -37.74 11.19
CA GLY A 83 13.35 -36.43 11.13
C GLY A 83 13.32 -35.81 9.75
N ILE A 84 12.55 -34.73 9.63
CA ILE A 84 12.56 -33.80 8.49
C ILE A 84 12.69 -32.41 9.05
N ASN A 85 13.77 -31.71 8.72
CA ASN A 85 14.11 -30.44 9.33
C ASN A 85 13.40 -29.27 8.59
N ALA A 86 12.33 -28.76 9.18
CA ALA A 86 11.58 -27.61 8.66
C ALA A 86 12.42 -26.32 8.63
N LEU A 87 13.33 -26.12 9.60
CA LEU A 87 14.21 -24.94 9.62
C LEU A 87 15.20 -24.95 8.45
N SER A 88 15.69 -26.12 8.03
CA SER A 88 16.54 -26.22 6.85
C SER A 88 15.81 -25.73 5.59
N ALA A 89 14.52 -26.06 5.43
CA ALA A 89 13.73 -25.54 4.31
C ALA A 89 13.63 -23.99 4.36
N ALA A 90 13.35 -23.42 5.52
CA ALA A 90 13.31 -21.97 5.69
C ALA A 90 14.65 -21.33 5.29
N ILE A 91 15.78 -21.83 5.81
CA ILE A 91 17.12 -21.31 5.51
C ILE A 91 17.44 -21.42 4.00
N HIS A 92 17.00 -22.49 3.33
CA HIS A 92 17.16 -22.63 1.89
C HIS A 92 16.46 -21.51 1.11
N VAL A 93 15.24 -21.13 1.48
CA VAL A 93 14.53 -20.02 0.84
C VAL A 93 15.30 -18.70 0.99
N PHE A 94 15.77 -18.38 2.21
CA PHE A 94 16.57 -17.18 2.45
C PHE A 94 17.85 -17.16 1.60
N ASN A 95 18.58 -18.26 1.55
CA ASN A 95 19.80 -18.37 0.76
C ASN A 95 19.54 -18.21 -0.75
N GLN A 96 18.48 -18.81 -1.29
CA GLN A 96 18.12 -18.66 -2.69
C GLN A 96 17.76 -17.20 -3.03
N ILE A 97 16.99 -16.52 -2.18
CA ILE A 97 16.67 -15.11 -2.36
C ILE A 97 17.95 -14.27 -2.36
N ASP A 98 18.85 -14.51 -1.42
CA ASP A 98 20.12 -13.75 -1.32
C ASP A 98 21.05 -13.97 -2.53
N LEU A 99 21.15 -15.17 -3.04
CA LEU A 99 21.92 -15.47 -4.25
C LEU A 99 21.39 -14.71 -5.48
N MET A 100 20.10 -14.43 -5.53
CA MET A 100 19.46 -13.77 -6.68
C MET A 100 19.36 -12.25 -6.55
N ARG A 101 19.80 -11.64 -5.43
CA ARG A 101 19.70 -10.19 -5.22
C ARG A 101 20.35 -9.35 -6.31
N SER A 102 21.42 -9.84 -6.92
CA SER A 102 22.11 -9.15 -8.03
C SER A 102 21.26 -9.05 -9.32
N THR A 103 20.21 -9.87 -9.44
CA THR A 103 19.29 -9.86 -10.60
C THR A 103 18.05 -9.00 -10.36
N PHE A 104 17.87 -8.46 -9.16
CA PHE A 104 16.71 -7.64 -8.82
C PHE A 104 16.81 -6.27 -9.49
N GLN A 105 15.67 -5.72 -9.85
CA GLN A 105 15.56 -4.34 -10.32
C GLN A 105 15.83 -3.37 -9.17
N VAL A 106 16.21 -2.13 -9.50
CA VAL A 106 16.58 -1.11 -8.49
C VAL A 106 15.51 -0.89 -7.41
N GLN A 107 14.25 -1.02 -7.77
CA GLN A 107 13.13 -0.82 -6.85
C GLN A 107 12.60 -2.10 -6.20
N ASP A 108 13.13 -3.26 -6.57
CA ASP A 108 12.76 -4.53 -5.96
C ASP A 108 13.31 -4.61 -4.54
N ASN A 109 12.46 -5.04 -3.63
CA ASN A 109 12.85 -5.34 -2.27
C ASN A 109 12.14 -6.61 -1.81
N ILE A 110 12.93 -7.61 -1.41
CA ILE A 110 12.44 -8.79 -0.67
C ILE A 110 13.20 -8.82 0.65
N ASN A 111 12.50 -8.57 1.73
CA ASN A 111 13.02 -8.67 3.08
C ASN A 111 12.25 -9.74 3.84
N GLY A 112 12.93 -10.55 4.63
CA GLY A 112 12.29 -11.64 5.35
C GLY A 112 12.79 -11.80 6.77
N ILE A 113 11.97 -12.46 7.59
CA ILE A 113 12.30 -12.87 8.94
C ILE A 113 11.86 -14.31 9.19
N ILE A 114 12.56 -15.01 10.07
CA ILE A 114 12.11 -16.29 10.64
C ILE A 114 11.34 -15.96 11.91
N LEU A 115 10.05 -16.31 11.92
CA LEU A 115 9.16 -16.10 13.07
C LEU A 115 9.27 -17.23 14.10
N GLU A 116 9.52 -18.47 13.59
CA GLU A 116 9.66 -19.68 14.39
C GLU A 116 10.64 -20.62 13.69
N GLY A 117 11.56 -21.24 14.42
CA GLY A 117 12.60 -22.08 13.83
C GLY A 117 13.01 -23.27 14.71
N GLY A 118 12.14 -23.72 15.63
CA GLY A 118 12.38 -24.83 16.53
C GLY A 118 12.43 -24.44 17.99
N THR A 119 12.56 -25.43 18.89
CA THR A 119 12.45 -25.27 20.35
C THR A 119 13.75 -25.55 21.10
N ALA A 120 14.59 -26.46 20.60
CA ALA A 120 15.87 -26.81 21.22
C ALA A 120 16.88 -27.32 20.17
N ALA A 121 18.16 -27.04 20.39
CA ALA A 121 19.21 -27.37 19.43
C ALA A 121 19.44 -28.89 19.23
N ASN A 122 19.04 -29.71 20.20
CA ASN A 122 19.13 -31.17 20.12
C ASN A 122 17.86 -31.86 19.59
N VAL A 123 16.90 -31.08 19.09
CA VAL A 123 15.66 -31.56 18.47
C VAL A 123 15.59 -31.01 17.04
N ILE A 124 15.38 -31.89 16.05
CA ILE A 124 15.14 -31.47 14.65
C ILE A 124 13.80 -30.72 14.61
N PRO A 125 13.77 -29.48 14.13
CA PRO A 125 12.53 -28.68 14.07
C PRO A 125 11.49 -29.29 13.11
N GLU A 126 10.31 -29.57 13.63
CA GLU A 126 9.16 -30.01 12.83
C GLU A 126 8.32 -28.87 12.28
N LEU A 127 8.56 -27.63 12.76
CA LEU A 127 7.86 -26.43 12.32
C LEU A 127 8.87 -25.28 12.19
N ALA A 128 8.79 -24.58 11.05
CA ALA A 128 9.45 -23.29 10.87
C ALA A 128 8.49 -22.34 10.15
N LYS A 129 8.41 -21.09 10.62
CA LYS A 129 7.58 -20.05 10.02
C LYS A 129 8.41 -18.87 9.60
N CYS A 130 8.13 -18.37 8.41
CA CYS A 130 8.78 -17.18 7.84
C CYS A 130 7.74 -16.19 7.33
N GLU A 131 8.12 -14.92 7.32
CA GLU A 131 7.38 -13.85 6.66
C GLU A 131 8.33 -13.10 5.73
N PHE A 132 7.88 -12.81 4.50
CA PHE A 132 8.60 -12.03 3.50
C PHE A 132 7.75 -10.82 3.11
N SER A 133 8.35 -9.62 3.19
CA SER A 133 7.79 -8.37 2.67
C SER A 133 8.37 -8.12 1.29
N LEU A 134 7.51 -8.03 0.28
CA LEU A 134 7.86 -7.78 -1.11
C LEU A 134 7.44 -6.36 -1.49
N ARG A 135 8.34 -5.61 -2.16
CA ARG A 135 8.05 -4.31 -2.74
C ARG A 135 8.65 -4.23 -4.13
N ALA A 136 7.95 -3.59 -5.06
CA ALA A 136 8.42 -3.31 -6.40
C ALA A 136 7.78 -2.05 -6.96
N GLU A 137 8.23 -1.59 -8.11
CA GLU A 137 7.68 -0.41 -8.77
C GLU A 137 6.20 -0.59 -9.12
N THR A 138 5.84 -1.77 -9.65
CA THR A 138 4.49 -2.06 -10.16
C THR A 138 3.92 -3.36 -9.60
N MET A 139 2.60 -3.47 -9.63
CA MET A 139 1.88 -4.70 -9.29
C MET A 139 2.25 -5.87 -10.23
N LEU A 140 2.54 -5.62 -11.50
CA LEU A 140 3.01 -6.64 -12.42
C LEU A 140 4.35 -7.22 -11.93
N ARG A 141 5.28 -6.33 -11.52
CA ARG A 141 6.56 -6.78 -10.98
C ARG A 141 6.42 -7.53 -9.65
N ILE A 142 5.50 -7.11 -8.77
CA ILE A 142 5.20 -7.87 -7.54
C ILE A 142 4.75 -9.29 -7.85
N LYS A 143 3.88 -9.47 -8.86
CA LYS A 143 3.45 -10.82 -9.28
C LYS A 143 4.61 -11.69 -9.75
N GLU A 144 5.63 -11.11 -10.38
CA GLU A 144 6.86 -11.82 -10.73
C GLU A 144 7.68 -12.20 -9.49
N LEU A 145 7.83 -11.27 -8.53
CA LEU A 145 8.52 -11.55 -7.28
C LEU A 145 7.80 -12.61 -6.42
N ILE A 146 6.47 -12.62 -6.42
CA ILE A 146 5.69 -13.68 -5.76
C ILE A 146 6.02 -15.04 -6.40
N ARG A 147 5.98 -15.15 -7.74
CA ARG A 147 6.34 -16.39 -8.44
C ARG A 147 7.75 -16.84 -8.12
N PHE A 148 8.71 -15.91 -8.08
CA PHE A 148 10.09 -16.19 -7.71
C PHE A 148 10.21 -16.77 -6.29
N VAL A 149 9.61 -16.12 -5.27
CA VAL A 149 9.64 -16.61 -3.88
C VAL A 149 8.91 -17.96 -3.75
N THR A 150 7.79 -18.14 -4.44
CA THR A 150 7.05 -19.42 -4.46
C THR A 150 7.93 -20.53 -5.05
N SER A 151 8.64 -20.27 -6.13
CA SER A 151 9.59 -21.24 -6.70
C SER A 151 10.73 -21.59 -5.74
N CYS A 152 11.25 -20.64 -4.97
CA CYS A 152 12.24 -20.90 -3.92
C CYS A 152 11.67 -21.82 -2.83
N ILE A 153 10.40 -21.63 -2.46
CA ILE A 153 9.70 -22.47 -1.48
C ILE A 153 9.53 -23.90 -2.00
N GLU A 154 9.08 -24.06 -3.24
CA GLU A 154 8.92 -25.38 -3.90
C GLU A 154 10.26 -26.15 -3.99
N HIS A 155 11.35 -25.44 -4.32
CA HIS A 155 12.68 -26.03 -4.30
C HIS A 155 13.12 -26.47 -2.90
N ALA A 156 12.82 -25.67 -1.88
CA ALA A 156 13.14 -26.03 -0.49
C ALA A 156 12.35 -27.27 -0.03
N GLU A 157 11.07 -27.41 -0.42
CA GLU A 157 10.28 -28.62 -0.17
C GLU A 157 10.93 -29.85 -0.83
N ALA A 158 11.31 -29.71 -2.12
CA ALA A 158 11.90 -30.81 -2.88
C ALA A 158 13.25 -31.28 -2.28
N LEU A 159 14.06 -30.35 -1.80
CA LEU A 159 15.37 -30.65 -1.20
C LEU A 159 15.30 -31.24 0.19
N THR A 160 14.35 -30.80 1.01
CA THR A 160 14.31 -31.14 2.44
C THR A 160 13.26 -32.18 2.80
N GLY A 161 12.23 -32.33 1.96
CA GLY A 161 11.06 -33.16 2.23
C GLY A 161 10.03 -32.50 3.17
N ALA A 162 10.32 -31.29 3.72
CA ALA A 162 9.35 -30.52 4.49
C ALA A 162 8.22 -30.04 3.57
N LYS A 163 7.00 -29.90 4.12
CA LYS A 163 5.84 -29.41 3.38
C LYS A 163 5.54 -27.97 3.70
N ALA A 164 5.32 -27.13 2.68
CA ALA A 164 5.03 -25.72 2.83
C ALA A 164 3.52 -25.43 2.76
N GLU A 165 3.05 -24.63 3.70
CA GLU A 165 1.77 -23.93 3.63
C GLU A 165 2.06 -22.44 3.38
N VAL A 166 1.58 -21.92 2.24
CA VAL A 166 1.89 -20.55 1.77
C VAL A 166 0.64 -19.70 1.78
N SER A 167 0.74 -18.50 2.36
CA SER A 167 -0.30 -17.48 2.31
C SER A 167 0.29 -16.21 1.72
N VAL A 168 -0.38 -15.65 0.69
CA VAL A 168 -0.02 -14.38 0.07
C VAL A 168 -1.10 -13.36 0.42
N GLU A 169 -0.70 -12.23 1.00
CA GLU A 169 -1.62 -11.13 1.30
C GLU A 169 -2.05 -10.42 0.00
N PRO A 170 -3.19 -9.70 0.00
CA PRO A 170 -3.60 -8.88 -1.13
C PRO A 170 -2.50 -7.91 -1.56
N ILE A 171 -2.36 -7.69 -2.87
CA ILE A 171 -1.35 -6.79 -3.41
C ILE A 171 -1.85 -5.35 -3.30
N TYR A 172 -1.10 -4.49 -2.61
CA TYR A 172 -1.23 -3.04 -2.73
C TYR A 172 -0.57 -2.63 -4.04
N ALA A 173 -1.34 -2.05 -4.94
CA ALA A 173 -0.80 -1.58 -6.21
C ALA A 173 -0.02 -0.27 -6.05
N GLU A 174 0.82 0.04 -7.01
CA GLU A 174 1.38 1.38 -7.16
C GLU A 174 0.26 2.41 -7.38
N ARG A 175 0.55 3.69 -7.06
CA ARG A 175 -0.43 4.77 -7.16
C ARG A 175 -0.28 5.57 -8.44
N TYR A 176 -1.39 5.85 -9.08
CA TYR A 176 -1.53 6.74 -10.23
C TYR A 176 -2.27 8.02 -9.82
N PRO A 177 -1.60 8.99 -9.14
CA PRO A 177 -2.25 10.23 -8.75
C PRO A 177 -2.69 11.02 -9.98
N ASN A 178 -3.97 11.39 -10.05
CA ASN A 178 -4.49 12.19 -11.14
C ASN A 178 -4.03 13.65 -10.99
N LYS A 179 -3.08 14.10 -11.83
CA LYS A 179 -2.48 15.42 -11.68
C LYS A 179 -3.46 16.58 -11.86
N PRO A 180 -4.40 16.58 -12.80
CA PRO A 180 -5.45 17.60 -12.85
C PRO A 180 -6.20 17.75 -11.54
N MET A 181 -6.65 16.63 -10.94
CA MET A 181 -7.34 16.64 -9.64
C MET A 181 -6.44 17.10 -8.49
N CYS A 182 -5.17 16.66 -8.47
CA CYS A 182 -4.17 17.13 -7.48
C CYS A 182 -3.94 18.65 -7.59
N GLN A 183 -3.94 19.21 -8.81
CA GLN A 183 -3.77 20.65 -9.01
C GLN A 183 -5.00 21.43 -8.51
N ALA A 184 -6.21 20.93 -8.77
CA ALA A 184 -7.43 21.53 -8.23
C ALA A 184 -7.43 21.50 -6.70
N PHE A 185 -7.14 20.34 -6.09
CA PHE A 185 -7.01 20.23 -4.63
C PHE A 185 -5.95 21.19 -4.06
N LYS A 186 -4.78 21.29 -4.71
CA LYS A 186 -3.73 22.22 -4.33
C LYS A 186 -4.23 23.66 -4.33
N ASN A 187 -4.89 24.11 -5.40
CA ASN A 187 -5.43 25.48 -5.52
C ASN A 187 -6.47 25.75 -4.41
N ASN A 188 -7.34 24.79 -4.15
CA ASN A 188 -8.36 24.87 -3.11
C ASN A 188 -7.73 24.99 -1.71
N MET A 189 -6.71 24.18 -1.41
CA MET A 189 -5.99 24.26 -0.13
C MET A 189 -5.26 25.59 0.03
N GLU A 190 -4.64 26.12 -1.02
CA GLU A 190 -3.96 27.40 -1.01
C GLU A 190 -4.94 28.56 -0.77
N SER A 191 -6.17 28.50 -1.30
CA SER A 191 -7.22 29.46 -1.00
C SER A 191 -7.68 29.42 0.47
N LEU A 192 -7.51 28.28 1.14
CA LEU A 192 -7.75 28.09 2.57
C LEU A 192 -6.51 28.43 3.45
N GLY A 193 -5.46 28.98 2.83
CA GLY A 193 -4.23 29.41 3.51
C GLY A 193 -3.23 28.28 3.79
N ILE A 194 -3.38 27.10 3.17
CA ILE A 194 -2.44 25.98 3.31
C ILE A 194 -1.61 25.84 2.03
N GLN A 195 -0.32 26.14 2.14
CA GLN A 195 0.62 25.97 1.04
C GLN A 195 0.87 24.49 0.76
N MET A 196 0.73 24.09 -0.51
CA MET A 196 0.94 22.73 -0.99
C MET A 196 2.13 22.67 -1.96
N THR A 197 2.90 21.61 -1.88
CA THR A 197 4.01 21.34 -2.82
C THR A 197 3.79 20.04 -3.57
N TRP A 198 4.32 19.96 -4.79
CA TRP A 198 4.33 18.70 -5.52
C TRP A 198 5.32 17.72 -4.89
N ALA A 199 4.94 16.47 -4.84
CA ALA A 199 5.85 15.41 -4.46
C ALA A 199 7.04 15.34 -5.41
N GLU A 200 8.22 15.03 -4.87
CA GLU A 200 9.46 14.93 -5.66
C GLU A 200 9.35 13.78 -6.68
N PRO A 201 9.59 14.04 -7.98
CA PRO A 201 9.60 13.00 -8.99
C PRO A 201 10.63 11.90 -8.68
N GLY A 202 10.24 10.63 -8.85
CA GLY A 202 11.13 9.49 -8.62
C GLY A 202 11.41 9.14 -7.16
N LYS A 203 10.93 9.93 -6.20
CA LYS A 203 11.06 9.59 -4.79
C LYS A 203 10.22 8.38 -4.43
N LEU A 204 10.83 7.42 -3.73
CA LEU A 204 10.15 6.22 -3.28
C LEU A 204 9.31 6.52 -2.04
N TYR A 205 8.01 6.41 -2.18
CA TYR A 205 7.06 6.56 -1.10
C TYR A 205 6.49 5.20 -0.65
N GLY A 206 5.84 5.18 0.51
CA GLY A 206 5.16 4.00 1.04
C GLY A 206 4.00 3.54 0.15
N SER A 207 3.59 2.31 0.34
CA SER A 207 2.44 1.69 -0.34
C SER A 207 1.14 2.03 0.38
N SER A 208 0.03 2.01 -0.34
CA SER A 208 -1.33 2.14 0.21
C SER A 208 -2.33 1.52 -0.77
N ASP A 209 -3.38 0.92 -0.27
CA ASP A 209 -4.42 0.25 -1.05
C ASP A 209 -5.28 1.18 -1.92
N ILE A 210 -5.16 2.51 -1.75
CA ILE A 210 -5.71 3.49 -2.70
C ILE A 210 -5.05 3.36 -4.09
N GLY A 211 -3.86 2.77 -4.18
CA GLY A 211 -3.24 2.43 -5.45
C GLY A 211 -4.17 1.58 -6.33
N ASN A 212 -4.82 0.60 -5.72
CA ASN A 212 -5.76 -0.28 -6.42
C ASN A 212 -7.00 0.47 -6.92
N VAL A 213 -7.50 1.45 -6.16
CA VAL A 213 -8.58 2.35 -6.60
C VAL A 213 -8.10 3.22 -7.76
N SER A 214 -6.89 3.82 -7.66
CA SER A 214 -6.33 4.72 -8.67
C SER A 214 -6.05 4.07 -10.03
N ILE A 215 -5.99 2.74 -10.09
CA ILE A 215 -5.93 1.96 -11.32
C ILE A 215 -7.30 1.93 -12.02
N LYS A 216 -8.38 1.88 -11.25
CA LYS A 216 -9.75 1.68 -11.77
C LYS A 216 -10.42 2.99 -12.13
N ILE A 217 -10.27 4.00 -11.29
CA ILE A 217 -10.88 5.32 -11.44
C ILE A 217 -9.85 6.42 -11.14
N PRO A 218 -9.99 7.62 -11.73
CA PRO A 218 -9.19 8.77 -11.36
C PRO A 218 -9.25 9.04 -9.86
N ALA A 219 -8.09 9.15 -9.21
CA ALA A 219 -8.03 9.30 -7.76
C ALA A 219 -6.92 10.25 -7.31
N ILE A 220 -7.12 10.89 -6.16
CA ILE A 220 -6.08 11.58 -5.40
C ILE A 220 -5.94 11.01 -4.00
N HIS A 221 -4.72 11.06 -3.48
CA HIS A 221 -4.37 10.73 -2.11
C HIS A 221 -3.28 11.69 -1.65
N ASP A 222 -3.70 12.90 -1.34
CA ASP A 222 -2.81 13.99 -1.02
C ASP A 222 -2.57 14.09 0.50
N TYR A 223 -1.50 14.77 0.91
CA TYR A 223 -0.99 14.72 2.28
C TYR A 223 -0.99 16.09 2.93
N LEU A 224 -1.57 16.17 4.13
CA LEU A 224 -1.57 17.38 4.96
C LEU A 224 -0.84 17.13 6.27
N SER A 225 0.12 17.99 6.61
CA SER A 225 0.81 17.90 7.90
C SER A 225 -0.09 18.39 9.03
N ILE A 226 -0.22 17.54 10.06
CA ILE A 226 -0.98 17.85 11.28
C ILE A 226 -0.13 18.56 12.34
N THR A 227 1.14 18.85 12.03
CA THR A 227 2.08 19.49 12.93
C THR A 227 3.14 20.27 12.16
N ASP A 228 3.63 21.36 12.71
CA ASP A 228 4.74 22.14 12.18
C ASP A 228 6.11 21.58 12.61
N ASP A 229 6.13 20.65 13.57
CA ASP A 229 7.36 20.01 14.03
C ASP A 229 7.86 19.01 12.99
N LYS A 230 8.94 19.39 12.31
CA LYS A 230 9.57 18.58 11.25
C LYS A 230 10.23 17.29 11.75
N THR A 231 10.39 17.12 13.05
CA THR A 231 11.01 15.93 13.64
C THR A 231 10.00 14.80 13.88
N ILE A 232 8.70 15.13 13.93
CA ILE A 232 7.64 14.15 14.16
C ILE A 232 7.40 13.35 12.88
N GLN A 233 7.66 12.05 12.95
CA GLN A 233 7.41 11.11 11.85
C GLN A 233 6.12 10.33 12.08
N SER A 234 5.42 9.99 10.98
CA SER A 234 4.27 9.07 11.03
C SER A 234 4.66 7.74 11.72
N HIS A 235 3.71 7.05 12.33
CA HIS A 235 3.90 5.81 13.09
C HIS A 235 4.78 5.94 14.35
N SER A 236 4.89 7.15 14.93
CA SER A 236 5.57 7.39 16.20
C SER A 236 4.60 7.72 17.34
N LYS A 237 5.05 7.62 18.59
CA LYS A 237 4.26 8.03 19.76
C LYS A 237 4.00 9.55 19.76
N GLU A 238 4.94 10.32 19.26
CA GLU A 238 4.85 11.77 19.10
C GLU A 238 3.78 12.14 18.09
N TYR A 239 3.70 11.38 16.97
CA TYR A 239 2.65 11.55 15.96
C TYR A 239 1.25 11.25 16.54
N THR A 240 1.10 10.20 17.34
CA THR A 240 -0.16 9.90 18.04
C THR A 240 -0.62 11.07 18.92
N LYS A 241 0.32 11.74 19.62
CA LYS A 241 0.00 12.93 20.43
C LYS A 241 -0.37 14.11 19.56
N ALA A 242 0.37 14.34 18.47
CA ALA A 242 0.09 15.43 17.52
C ALA A 242 -1.30 15.27 16.87
N ALA A 243 -1.72 14.06 16.56
CA ALA A 243 -3.03 13.76 15.98
C ALA A 243 -4.23 14.09 16.89
N ALA A 244 -4.00 14.26 18.19
CA ALA A 244 -5.03 14.63 19.18
C ALA A 244 -4.96 16.10 19.61
N THR A 245 -4.45 17.00 18.78
CA THR A 245 -4.32 18.42 19.06
C THR A 245 -5.36 19.26 18.31
N PRO A 246 -5.71 20.45 18.83
CA PRO A 246 -6.57 21.39 18.09
C PRO A 246 -6.01 21.78 16.71
N GLN A 247 -4.69 21.81 16.53
CA GLN A 247 -4.07 22.03 15.22
C GLN A 247 -4.41 20.90 14.23
N ALA A 248 -4.35 19.65 14.68
CA ALA A 248 -4.74 18.51 13.83
C ALA A 248 -6.22 18.55 13.45
N ASP A 249 -7.10 18.94 14.39
CA ASP A 249 -8.53 19.11 14.13
C ASP A 249 -8.77 20.22 13.09
N GLU A 250 -8.08 21.36 13.19
CA GLU A 250 -8.17 22.45 12.21
C GLU A 250 -7.72 21.98 10.82
N ILE A 251 -6.60 21.25 10.72
CA ILE A 251 -6.10 20.70 9.46
C ILE A 251 -7.08 19.69 8.87
N CYS A 252 -7.68 18.84 9.69
CA CYS A 252 -8.71 17.88 9.26
C CYS A 252 -9.91 18.61 8.64
N LEU A 253 -10.41 19.67 9.29
CA LEU A 253 -11.52 20.48 8.77
C LEU A 253 -11.15 21.21 7.46
N LYS A 254 -9.95 21.76 7.36
CA LYS A 254 -9.46 22.40 6.12
C LYS A 254 -9.31 21.37 4.99
N GLY A 255 -8.77 20.18 5.29
CA GLY A 255 -8.68 19.08 4.32
C GLY A 255 -10.05 18.65 3.81
N ALA A 256 -11.03 18.48 4.71
CA ALA A 256 -12.40 18.16 4.34
C ALA A 256 -13.04 19.24 3.44
N LYS A 257 -12.77 20.54 3.71
CA LYS A 257 -13.21 21.64 2.85
C LYS A 257 -12.53 21.58 1.47
N GLY A 258 -11.21 21.36 1.43
CA GLY A 258 -10.47 21.24 0.18
C GLY A 258 -10.98 20.09 -0.70
N LEU A 259 -11.27 18.92 -0.10
CA LEU A 259 -11.88 17.80 -0.82
C LEU A 259 -13.28 18.16 -1.34
N ALA A 260 -14.11 18.81 -0.53
CA ALA A 260 -15.45 19.26 -0.94
C ALA A 260 -15.39 20.25 -2.10
N MET A 261 -14.49 21.25 -2.05
CA MET A 261 -14.28 22.23 -3.14
C MET A 261 -13.83 21.52 -4.42
N THR A 262 -12.89 20.58 -4.32
CA THR A 262 -12.43 19.80 -5.49
C THR A 262 -13.53 18.92 -6.07
N ALA A 263 -14.41 18.37 -5.23
CA ALA A 263 -15.59 17.64 -5.73
C ALA A 263 -16.57 18.59 -6.46
N LEU A 264 -16.76 19.83 -6.00
CA LEU A 264 -17.56 20.84 -6.70
C LEU A 264 -16.94 21.22 -8.04
N ASP A 265 -15.61 21.45 -8.11
CA ASP A 265 -14.89 21.72 -9.35
C ASP A 265 -15.17 20.63 -10.41
N ILE A 266 -15.19 19.36 -9.97
CA ILE A 266 -15.49 18.20 -10.85
C ILE A 266 -16.96 18.21 -11.28
N LEU A 267 -17.89 18.50 -10.39
CA LEU A 267 -19.32 18.53 -10.72
C LEU A 267 -19.66 19.67 -11.67
N GLU A 268 -19.04 20.84 -11.49
CA GLU A 268 -19.33 22.06 -12.27
C GLU A 268 -18.84 21.97 -13.73
N SER A 269 -17.70 21.32 -13.98
CA SER A 269 -17.02 21.43 -15.27
C SER A 269 -16.90 20.09 -16.01
N SER A 270 -17.66 19.95 -17.10
CA SER A 270 -17.54 18.82 -18.03
C SER A 270 -16.17 18.80 -18.76
N GLU A 271 -15.57 19.99 -19.00
CA GLU A 271 -14.24 20.10 -19.57
C GLU A 271 -13.18 19.56 -18.60
N PHE A 272 -13.30 19.91 -17.33
CA PHE A 272 -12.40 19.39 -16.29
C PHE A 272 -12.54 17.87 -16.11
N ARG A 273 -13.76 17.33 -16.13
CA ARG A 273 -13.96 15.87 -16.14
C ARG A 273 -13.30 15.19 -17.34
N SER A 274 -13.38 15.81 -18.51
CA SER A 274 -12.72 15.29 -19.72
C SER A 274 -11.20 15.29 -19.58
N GLU A 275 -10.61 16.34 -19.01
CA GLU A 275 -9.17 16.42 -18.73
C GLU A 275 -8.73 15.35 -17.74
N ILE A 276 -9.46 15.17 -16.64
CA ILE A 276 -9.21 14.14 -15.62
C ILE A 276 -9.18 12.75 -16.25
N ASN A 277 -10.22 12.43 -17.04
CA ASN A 277 -10.35 11.12 -17.67
C ASN A 277 -9.25 10.87 -18.70
N ALA A 278 -8.96 11.85 -19.57
CA ALA A 278 -7.89 11.75 -20.55
C ALA A 278 -6.52 11.56 -19.88
N TYR A 279 -6.26 12.25 -18.77
CA TYR A 279 -5.03 12.08 -18.00
C TYR A 279 -4.93 10.65 -17.39
N HIS A 280 -5.99 10.16 -16.77
CA HIS A 280 -6.05 8.81 -16.21
C HIS A 280 -5.81 7.76 -17.29
N ASP A 281 -6.46 7.92 -18.45
CA ASP A 281 -6.30 7.05 -19.61
C ASP A 281 -4.88 7.02 -20.18
N ALA A 282 -4.18 8.10 -20.10
CA ALA A 282 -2.79 8.18 -20.56
C ALA A 282 -1.79 7.59 -19.55
N GLN A 283 -2.10 7.63 -18.24
CA GLN A 283 -1.16 7.23 -17.18
C GLN A 283 -1.28 5.76 -16.78
N VAL A 284 -2.49 5.23 -16.68
CA VAL A 284 -2.71 3.84 -16.22
C VAL A 284 -2.46 2.86 -17.36
N PRO A 285 -1.56 1.89 -17.20
CA PRO A 285 -1.28 0.88 -18.21
C PRO A 285 -2.53 0.10 -18.64
N LYS A 286 -2.64 -0.20 -19.95
CA LYS A 286 -3.81 -0.89 -20.52
C LYS A 286 -4.03 -2.29 -19.93
N GLU A 287 -2.96 -2.96 -19.53
CA GLU A 287 -2.99 -4.29 -18.91
C GLU A 287 -3.63 -4.34 -17.52
N TYR A 288 -3.96 -3.19 -16.95
CA TYR A 288 -4.68 -3.07 -15.67
C TYR A 288 -6.19 -2.84 -15.85
N ARG A 289 -6.61 -2.58 -17.07
CA ARG A 289 -8.00 -2.19 -17.40
C ARG A 289 -8.84 -3.36 -17.90
#